data_abd34ec107cec0dac0d4dd1501eced5f
#
_entry.id   abd34ec107cec0dac0d4dd1501eced5f
#
_cell.length_a   1.000
_cell.length_b   1.000
_cell.length_c   1.000
_cell.angle_alpha   90.00
_cell.angle_beta   90.00
_cell.angle_gamma   90.00
#
_symmetry.space_group_name_H-M   'P 1'
#
loop_
_entity.id
_entity.type
_entity.pdbx_description
1 polymer ?
#
loop_
_entity_poly.entity_id
_entity_poly.type
_entity_poly.pdbx_seq_one_letter_code
_entity_poly.pdbx_strand_id
1 'polypeptide(L)'
;MDRRNFLRMGSLAVLGSLAAPSLALPDTVRGALGGTDNKSAVAAAMNHFGVTEADLKKVLTAALEKGGDYADLYFEHSFNNAVALMDGKVNNCSSNIDFGMGVRVLAGDQSGYAYVEGVTLEEMLRAARTAARIASSGKAGKPVAFKEKTIERDRYSVVTPWEEVSLKEKMPYLQKLNDKVFALDNRVRKVQASLSDNTTHVLFCNSEGVTYYDYRPMVSYMAFCIMEENGRMENNYATRSYRKGFEFMTDDIIEVIAREVVDNTAIMFKAIKPKGGELPVVMASGGSGILLHEAIGHAFEADFNRKNVSIFADQLNKKVCNEHISVVDDGTIPFNRGSVNFDDEGIEGQKTYIVKDGVLTSYLHLSLIHISEPTRLLS
;
A
#
# COMPACT_ATOMS: atom_id res chain seq x y z
N MET A 1 -1.80 4.91 43.56
CA MET A 1 -1.81 3.72 42.70
C MET A 1 -0.37 3.37 42.40
N ASP A 2 0.10 2.20 42.78
CA ASP A 2 1.50 1.81 42.64
C ASP A 2 1.83 1.50 41.18
N ARG A 3 2.99 1.94 40.70
CA ARG A 3 3.50 1.79 39.32
C ARG A 3 3.49 0.32 38.84
N ARG A 4 3.64 -0.64 39.78
CA ARG A 4 3.55 -2.08 39.50
C ARG A 4 2.14 -2.55 39.17
N ASN A 5 1.10 -1.95 39.80
CA ASN A 5 -0.30 -2.29 39.53
C ASN A 5 -0.78 -1.66 38.22
N PHE A 6 -0.28 -0.47 37.85
CA PHE A 6 -0.56 0.14 36.56
C PHE A 6 -0.02 -0.71 35.39
N LEU A 7 1.23 -1.21 35.50
CA LEU A 7 1.82 -2.08 34.48
C LEU A 7 1.15 -3.46 34.40
N ARG A 8 0.63 -4.00 35.50
CA ARG A 8 -0.17 -5.24 35.49
C ARG A 8 -1.55 -5.05 34.86
N MET A 9 -2.19 -3.92 35.09
CA MET A 9 -3.49 -3.61 34.45
C MET A 9 -3.31 -3.29 32.96
N GLY A 10 -2.22 -2.62 32.57
CA GLY A 10 -1.90 -2.37 31.15
C GLY A 10 -1.64 -3.66 30.37
N SER A 11 -0.91 -4.63 30.94
CA SER A 11 -0.67 -5.92 30.30
C SER A 11 -1.92 -6.81 30.20
N LEU A 12 -2.85 -6.71 31.13
CA LEU A 12 -4.14 -7.40 31.07
C LEU A 12 -5.12 -6.76 30.09
N ALA A 13 -5.08 -5.43 29.94
CA ALA A 13 -5.91 -4.72 28.96
C ALA A 13 -5.48 -4.99 27.53
N VAL A 14 -4.14 -5.10 27.27
CA VAL A 14 -3.61 -5.47 25.96
C VAL A 14 -3.96 -6.92 25.58
N LEU A 15 -3.95 -7.84 26.55
CA LEU A 15 -4.38 -9.24 26.31
C LEU A 15 -5.90 -9.37 26.13
N GLY A 16 -6.69 -8.48 26.73
CA GLY A 16 -8.15 -8.48 26.59
C GLY A 16 -8.64 -7.86 25.27
N SER A 17 -7.93 -6.93 24.69
CA SER A 17 -8.28 -6.32 23.39
C SER A 17 -7.88 -7.17 22.19
N LEU A 18 -6.98 -8.14 22.37
CA LEU A 18 -6.59 -9.10 21.32
C LEU A 18 -7.61 -10.22 21.11
N ALA A 19 -8.67 -10.28 21.94
CA ALA A 19 -9.84 -11.13 21.76
C ALA A 19 -11.00 -10.37 21.09
N ALA A 20 -10.72 -9.43 20.18
CA ALA A 20 -11.75 -9.00 19.24
C ALA A 20 -12.24 -10.26 18.50
N PRO A 21 -13.55 -10.50 18.38
CA PRO A 21 -14.05 -11.61 17.61
C PRO A 21 -13.39 -11.48 16.22
N SER A 22 -12.70 -12.54 15.78
CA SER A 22 -12.27 -12.64 14.41
C SER A 22 -13.52 -12.46 13.57
N LEU A 23 -13.69 -11.32 12.94
CA LEU A 23 -14.67 -11.13 11.88
C LEU A 23 -14.13 -12.02 10.74
N ALA A 24 -14.44 -13.34 10.86
CA ALA A 24 -14.10 -14.28 9.80
C ALA A 24 -14.74 -13.75 8.53
N LEU A 25 -13.92 -13.64 7.49
CA LEU A 25 -14.44 -13.35 6.16
C LEU A 25 -15.61 -14.29 5.86
N PRO A 26 -16.73 -13.80 5.33
CA PRO A 26 -17.79 -14.67 4.86
C PRO A 26 -17.19 -15.74 3.93
N ASP A 27 -17.63 -16.99 4.04
CA ASP A 27 -17.13 -18.09 3.18
C ASP A 27 -17.24 -17.77 1.68
N THR A 28 -18.17 -16.89 1.30
CA THR A 28 -18.31 -16.34 -0.05
C THR A 28 -17.14 -15.46 -0.48
N VAL A 29 -16.50 -14.73 0.43
CA VAL A 29 -15.28 -13.94 0.14
C VAL A 29 -14.07 -14.87 0.06
N ARG A 30 -14.01 -15.92 0.90
CA ARG A 30 -12.98 -16.97 0.80
C ARG A 30 -13.00 -17.66 -0.57
N GLY A 31 -14.18 -18.01 -1.06
CA GLY A 31 -14.35 -18.62 -2.39
C GLY A 31 -13.95 -17.69 -3.52
N ALA A 32 -14.12 -16.39 -3.35
CA ALA A 32 -13.77 -15.38 -4.35
C ALA A 32 -12.26 -15.05 -4.39
N LEU A 33 -11.53 -15.22 -3.28
CA LEU A 33 -10.07 -15.03 -3.24
C LEU A 33 -9.30 -16.10 -4.02
N GLY A 34 -9.91 -17.25 -4.30
CA GLY A 34 -9.32 -18.35 -5.09
C GLY A 34 -10.01 -18.66 -6.42
N GLY A 35 -11.02 -17.87 -6.82
CA GLY A 35 -11.87 -18.21 -7.96
C GLY A 35 -12.05 -17.06 -8.97
N THR A 36 -12.27 -17.46 -10.23
CA THR A 36 -12.42 -16.57 -11.39
C THR A 36 -13.79 -15.86 -11.49
N ASP A 37 -14.66 -15.94 -10.49
CA ASP A 37 -16.00 -15.33 -10.53
C ASP A 37 -16.07 -14.04 -9.71
N ASN A 38 -15.72 -12.93 -10.33
CA ASN A 38 -15.68 -11.60 -9.73
C ASN A 38 -17.06 -11.04 -9.33
N LYS A 39 -18.15 -11.54 -9.93
CA LYS A 39 -19.50 -11.12 -9.53
C LYS A 39 -19.80 -11.51 -8.09
N SER A 40 -19.35 -12.68 -7.68
CA SER A 40 -19.47 -13.11 -6.30
C SER A 40 -18.62 -12.26 -5.36
N ALA A 41 -17.43 -11.77 -5.79
CA ALA A 41 -16.52 -10.98 -4.99
C ALA A 41 -17.06 -9.57 -4.70
N VAL A 42 -17.58 -8.87 -5.73
CA VAL A 42 -18.19 -7.54 -5.53
C VAL A 42 -19.45 -7.62 -4.67
N ALA A 43 -20.30 -8.62 -4.88
CA ALA A 43 -21.49 -8.81 -4.05
C ALA A 43 -21.13 -9.12 -2.59
N ALA A 44 -20.11 -9.95 -2.36
CA ALA A 44 -19.62 -10.25 -1.02
C ALA A 44 -19.00 -9.00 -0.35
N ALA A 45 -18.27 -8.17 -1.11
CA ALA A 45 -17.74 -6.90 -0.63
C ALA A 45 -18.86 -5.91 -0.25
N MET A 46 -19.91 -5.80 -1.06
CA MET A 46 -21.08 -4.99 -0.72
C MET A 46 -21.71 -5.43 0.61
N ASN A 47 -21.85 -6.74 0.82
CA ASN A 47 -22.32 -7.28 2.09
C ASN A 47 -21.36 -6.98 3.24
N HIS A 48 -20.04 -7.07 3.01
CA HIS A 48 -19.02 -6.76 4.01
C HIS A 48 -19.09 -5.30 4.48
N PHE A 49 -19.33 -4.37 3.56
CA PHE A 49 -19.52 -2.94 3.88
C PHE A 49 -20.96 -2.59 4.28
N GLY A 50 -21.90 -3.53 4.22
CA GLY A 50 -23.29 -3.29 4.58
C GLY A 50 -24.04 -2.38 3.61
N VAL A 51 -23.65 -2.36 2.33
CA VAL A 51 -24.24 -1.50 1.29
C VAL A 51 -24.91 -2.33 0.19
N THR A 52 -25.88 -1.72 -0.48
CA THR A 52 -26.54 -2.28 -1.65
C THR A 52 -26.20 -1.48 -2.92
N GLU A 53 -26.32 -2.09 -4.08
CA GLU A 53 -26.17 -1.38 -5.35
C GLU A 53 -27.10 -0.16 -5.46
N ALA A 54 -28.33 -0.29 -4.90
CA ALA A 54 -29.28 0.82 -4.86
C ALA A 54 -28.79 1.99 -4.01
N ASP A 55 -28.11 1.71 -2.90
CA ASP A 55 -27.54 2.75 -2.04
C ASP A 55 -26.35 3.44 -2.72
N LEU A 56 -25.45 2.67 -3.35
CA LEU A 56 -24.33 3.23 -4.12
C LEU A 56 -24.83 4.18 -5.23
N LYS A 57 -25.88 3.80 -5.96
CA LYS A 57 -26.50 4.66 -6.98
C LYS A 57 -27.10 5.95 -6.41
N LYS A 58 -27.76 5.89 -5.24
CA LYS A 58 -28.27 7.07 -4.55
C LYS A 58 -27.14 8.01 -4.15
N VAL A 59 -26.05 7.48 -3.61
CA VAL A 59 -24.90 8.26 -3.16
C VAL A 59 -24.20 8.93 -4.34
N LEU A 60 -23.94 8.20 -5.44
CA LEU A 60 -23.39 8.78 -6.68
C LEU A 60 -24.31 9.84 -7.30
N THR A 61 -25.63 9.63 -7.26
CA THR A 61 -26.60 10.63 -7.72
C THR A 61 -26.50 11.92 -6.90
N ALA A 62 -26.38 11.80 -5.56
CA ALA A 62 -26.21 12.94 -4.67
C ALA A 62 -24.85 13.64 -4.88
N ALA A 63 -23.80 12.87 -5.18
CA ALA A 63 -22.48 13.42 -5.50
C ALA A 63 -22.49 14.29 -6.77
N LEU A 64 -23.29 13.92 -7.77
CA LEU A 64 -23.41 14.65 -9.04
C LEU A 64 -24.48 15.75 -9.05
N GLU A 65 -25.26 15.95 -7.98
CA GLU A 65 -26.44 16.87 -7.99
C GLU A 65 -26.10 18.34 -8.24
N LYS A 66 -24.84 18.76 -7.98
CA LYS A 66 -24.36 20.14 -8.17
C LYS A 66 -23.56 20.33 -9.47
N GLY A 67 -23.55 19.33 -10.35
CA GLY A 67 -22.95 19.43 -11.66
C GLY A 67 -21.54 18.87 -11.76
N GLY A 68 -21.23 17.80 -11.01
CA GLY A 68 -20.01 17.04 -11.22
C GLY A 68 -20.00 16.31 -12.57
N ASP A 69 -18.86 16.31 -13.24
CA ASP A 69 -18.64 15.57 -14.49
C ASP A 69 -18.36 14.09 -14.20
N TYR A 70 -17.78 13.82 -13.04
CA TYR A 70 -17.41 12.50 -12.55
C TYR A 70 -17.54 12.42 -11.03
N ALA A 71 -17.91 11.27 -10.52
CA ALA A 71 -17.85 10.96 -9.09
C ALA A 71 -17.43 9.50 -8.86
N ASP A 72 -16.69 9.27 -7.80
CA ASP A 72 -16.36 7.92 -7.32
C ASP A 72 -16.60 7.76 -5.83
N LEU A 73 -16.77 6.50 -5.42
CA LEU A 73 -16.88 6.04 -4.05
C LEU A 73 -15.78 5.00 -3.82
N TYR A 74 -14.98 5.21 -2.82
CA TYR A 74 -13.90 4.34 -2.41
C TYR A 74 -14.16 3.89 -0.98
N PHE A 75 -14.47 2.61 -0.79
CA PHE A 75 -14.67 1.98 0.50
C PHE A 75 -13.40 1.27 0.90
N GLU A 76 -12.99 1.44 2.14
CA GLU A 76 -11.82 0.79 2.69
C GLU A 76 -12.11 0.17 4.04
N HIS A 77 -11.61 -1.06 4.24
CA HIS A 77 -11.51 -1.72 5.52
C HIS A 77 -10.11 -2.31 5.65
N SER A 78 -9.29 -1.67 6.45
CA SER A 78 -7.88 -2.05 6.65
C SER A 78 -7.65 -2.59 8.04
N PHE A 79 -6.88 -3.68 8.13
CA PHE A 79 -6.39 -4.29 9.35
C PHE A 79 -4.87 -4.18 9.37
N ASN A 80 -4.33 -3.45 10.32
CA ASN A 80 -2.91 -3.21 10.46
C ASN A 80 -2.42 -3.83 11.77
N ASN A 81 -1.52 -4.80 11.70
CA ASN A 81 -0.95 -5.43 12.88
C ASN A 81 0.58 -5.29 12.85
N ALA A 82 1.16 -5.06 14.00
CA ALA A 82 2.60 -5.09 14.17
C ALA A 82 2.99 -5.73 15.48
N VAL A 83 4.02 -6.56 15.45
CA VAL A 83 4.63 -7.15 16.63
C VAL A 83 6.14 -7.13 16.50
N ALA A 84 6.82 -6.79 17.59
CA ALA A 84 8.27 -6.80 17.66
C ALA A 84 8.76 -7.48 18.93
N LEU A 85 9.81 -8.29 18.78
CA LEU A 85 10.59 -8.82 19.87
C LEU A 85 11.89 -8.04 20.00
N MET A 86 12.34 -7.81 21.23
CA MET A 86 13.69 -7.38 21.58
C MET A 86 14.32 -8.46 22.42
N ASP A 87 15.40 -9.05 21.94
CA ASP A 87 16.12 -10.15 22.62
C ASP A 87 15.18 -11.28 23.06
N GLY A 88 14.28 -11.71 22.16
CA GLY A 88 13.31 -12.78 22.38
C GLY A 88 12.10 -12.43 23.27
N LYS A 89 11.97 -11.16 23.70
CA LYS A 89 10.83 -10.72 24.52
C LYS A 89 9.98 -9.72 23.74
N VAL A 90 8.66 -9.82 23.87
CA VAL A 90 7.73 -8.86 23.23
C VAL A 90 8.04 -7.43 23.73
N ASN A 91 8.42 -6.57 22.82
CA ASN A 91 8.73 -5.16 23.05
C ASN A 91 7.60 -4.24 22.59
N ASN A 92 6.96 -4.59 21.49
CA ASN A 92 5.82 -3.84 20.96
C ASN A 92 4.79 -4.79 20.35
N CYS A 93 3.52 -4.44 20.51
CA CYS A 93 2.40 -5.11 19.83
C CYS A 93 1.31 -4.08 19.62
N SER A 94 0.88 -3.90 18.39
CA SER A 94 -0.20 -2.97 18.02
C SER A 94 -1.13 -3.59 16.99
N SER A 95 -2.39 -3.20 17.06
CA SER A 95 -3.40 -3.52 16.06
C SER A 95 -4.25 -2.28 15.85
N ASN A 96 -4.52 -1.94 14.60
CA ASN A 96 -5.37 -0.82 14.21
C ASN A 96 -6.31 -1.28 13.09
N ILE A 97 -7.53 -0.77 13.13
CA ILE A 97 -8.55 -1.03 12.11
C ILE A 97 -9.02 0.31 11.59
N ASP A 98 -8.97 0.49 10.27
CA ASP A 98 -9.51 1.66 9.59
C ASP A 98 -10.69 1.20 8.73
N PHE A 99 -11.83 1.87 8.88
CA PHE A 99 -13.08 1.53 8.18
C PHE A 99 -13.79 2.81 7.76
N GLY A 100 -14.20 2.87 6.49
CA GLY A 100 -14.94 4.03 6.03
C GLY A 100 -15.13 4.09 4.52
N MET A 101 -15.60 5.24 4.07
CA MET A 101 -15.86 5.52 2.66
C MET A 101 -15.48 6.97 2.31
N GLY A 102 -14.73 7.14 1.22
CA GLY A 102 -14.47 8.42 0.58
C GLY A 102 -15.38 8.66 -0.62
N VAL A 103 -15.78 9.90 -0.82
CA VAL A 103 -16.47 10.38 -2.02
C VAL A 103 -15.62 11.45 -2.67
N ARG A 104 -15.33 11.28 -3.95
CA ARG A 104 -14.68 12.30 -4.78
C ARG A 104 -15.63 12.74 -5.88
N VAL A 105 -15.65 14.04 -6.16
CA VAL A 105 -16.41 14.65 -7.27
C VAL A 105 -15.46 15.52 -8.06
N LEU A 106 -15.48 15.40 -9.38
CA LEU A 106 -14.76 16.27 -10.30
C LEU A 106 -15.75 17.13 -11.08
N ALA A 107 -15.44 18.41 -11.24
CA ALA A 107 -16.20 19.36 -12.05
C ALA A 107 -15.21 20.30 -12.77
N GLY A 108 -14.85 19.97 -14.01
CA GLY A 108 -13.73 20.61 -14.69
C GLY A 108 -12.44 20.49 -13.87
N ASP A 109 -11.80 21.61 -13.56
CA ASP A 109 -10.57 21.65 -12.75
C ASP A 109 -10.82 21.61 -11.23
N GLN A 110 -12.06 21.53 -10.78
CA GLN A 110 -12.39 21.47 -9.35
C GLN A 110 -12.52 20.02 -8.89
N SER A 111 -11.94 19.73 -7.73
CA SER A 111 -12.09 18.45 -7.05
C SER A 111 -12.71 18.69 -5.68
N GLY A 112 -13.82 18.01 -5.41
CA GLY A 112 -14.47 17.94 -4.10
C GLY A 112 -14.24 16.57 -3.50
N TYR A 113 -13.80 16.53 -2.23
CA TYR A 113 -13.59 15.29 -1.50
C TYR A 113 -14.20 15.37 -0.11
N ALA A 114 -14.83 14.29 0.31
CA ALA A 114 -15.31 14.12 1.67
C ALA A 114 -15.23 12.62 2.05
N TYR A 115 -15.06 12.34 3.34
CA TYR A 115 -15.03 10.97 3.83
C TYR A 115 -15.88 10.82 5.09
N VAL A 116 -16.24 9.58 5.41
CA VAL A 116 -16.94 9.17 6.63
C VAL A 116 -16.40 7.84 7.12
N GLU A 117 -16.32 7.67 8.45
CA GLU A 117 -15.94 6.41 9.09
C GLU A 117 -17.16 5.47 9.20
N GLY A 118 -18.38 6.02 9.34
CA GLY A 118 -19.61 5.25 9.30
C GLY A 118 -20.14 5.07 7.89
N VAL A 119 -20.53 3.83 7.51
CA VAL A 119 -21.02 3.47 6.18
C VAL A 119 -22.55 3.28 6.18
N THR A 120 -23.27 4.16 6.92
CA THR A 120 -24.73 4.23 6.80
C THR A 120 -25.14 5.06 5.60
N LEU A 121 -26.31 4.77 5.00
CA LEU A 121 -26.79 5.54 3.85
C LEU A 121 -26.87 7.04 4.13
N GLU A 122 -27.25 7.44 5.35
CA GLU A 122 -27.35 8.84 5.77
C GLU A 122 -25.99 9.52 5.76
N GLU A 123 -24.98 8.90 6.36
CA GLU A 123 -23.60 9.43 6.42
C GLU A 123 -22.96 9.50 5.04
N MET A 124 -23.14 8.47 4.22
CA MET A 124 -22.66 8.45 2.82
C MET A 124 -23.30 9.58 2.00
N LEU A 125 -24.62 9.80 2.11
CA LEU A 125 -25.30 10.90 1.44
C LEU A 125 -24.84 12.28 1.93
N ARG A 126 -24.52 12.42 3.21
CA ARG A 126 -23.95 13.66 3.77
C ARG A 126 -22.57 13.94 3.17
N ALA A 127 -21.68 12.93 3.10
CA ALA A 127 -20.36 13.04 2.46
C ALA A 127 -20.50 13.42 0.98
N ALA A 128 -21.35 12.72 0.23
CA ALA A 128 -21.61 12.97 -1.18
C ALA A 128 -22.05 14.42 -1.45
N ARG A 129 -23.02 14.93 -0.68
CA ARG A 129 -23.46 16.32 -0.80
C ARG A 129 -22.41 17.34 -0.40
N THR A 130 -21.49 16.97 0.50
CA THR A 130 -20.36 17.81 0.89
C THR A 130 -19.36 17.92 -0.26
N ALA A 131 -18.95 16.79 -0.85
CA ALA A 131 -18.06 16.75 -2.01
C ALA A 131 -18.67 17.50 -3.21
N ALA A 132 -19.98 17.28 -3.49
CA ALA A 132 -20.71 17.97 -4.54
C ALA A 132 -20.75 19.51 -4.38
N ARG A 133 -20.76 20.02 -3.14
CA ARG A 133 -20.73 21.47 -2.88
C ARG A 133 -19.34 22.07 -3.09
N ILE A 134 -18.29 21.29 -2.89
CA ILE A 134 -16.90 21.74 -3.09
C ILE A 134 -16.59 21.83 -4.60
N ALA A 135 -16.98 20.79 -5.37
CA ALA A 135 -16.83 20.77 -6.82
C ALA A 135 -18.20 20.92 -7.49
N SER A 136 -18.52 22.11 -7.99
CA SER A 136 -19.84 22.39 -8.60
C SER A 136 -19.70 23.16 -9.90
N SER A 137 -20.30 22.64 -11.00
CA SER A 137 -20.33 23.27 -12.33
C SER A 137 -21.73 23.75 -12.76
N GLY A 138 -22.74 23.49 -11.96
CA GLY A 138 -24.14 23.95 -12.22
C GLY A 138 -24.97 23.01 -13.10
N LYS A 139 -24.41 21.96 -13.72
CA LYS A 139 -25.15 20.98 -14.51
C LYS A 139 -25.13 19.62 -13.79
N ALA A 140 -26.28 19.12 -13.36
CA ALA A 140 -26.37 17.83 -12.70
C ALA A 140 -26.06 16.68 -13.67
N GLY A 141 -25.10 15.84 -13.30
CA GLY A 141 -24.78 14.58 -13.95
C GLY A 141 -25.71 13.44 -13.48
N LYS A 142 -25.66 12.31 -14.15
CA LYS A 142 -26.37 11.07 -13.75
C LYS A 142 -25.42 9.89 -13.85
N PRO A 143 -25.35 9.01 -12.82
CA PRO A 143 -24.53 7.82 -12.90
C PRO A 143 -25.08 6.81 -13.92
N VAL A 144 -24.19 6.08 -14.56
CA VAL A 144 -24.49 5.00 -15.48
C VAL A 144 -24.70 3.69 -14.70
N ALA A 145 -25.31 2.68 -15.35
CA ALA A 145 -25.44 1.35 -14.76
C ALA A 145 -24.06 0.72 -14.52
N PHE A 146 -23.91 0.03 -13.38
CA PHE A 146 -22.65 -0.60 -13.01
C PHE A 146 -22.27 -1.74 -13.96
N LYS A 147 -20.98 -1.75 -14.30
CA LYS A 147 -20.31 -2.85 -14.99
C LYS A 147 -19.13 -3.29 -14.11
N GLU A 148 -19.20 -4.52 -13.66
CA GLU A 148 -18.12 -5.06 -12.84
C GLU A 148 -16.86 -5.26 -13.69
N LYS A 149 -15.71 -4.81 -13.16
CA LYS A 149 -14.39 -5.16 -13.67
C LYS A 149 -13.90 -6.41 -12.98
N THR A 150 -13.44 -7.35 -13.78
CA THR A 150 -12.85 -8.62 -13.32
C THR A 150 -11.34 -8.46 -13.21
N ILE A 151 -10.75 -8.98 -12.14
CA ILE A 151 -9.31 -9.15 -12.05
C ILE A 151 -8.91 -10.29 -13.00
N GLU A 152 -8.38 -9.96 -14.18
CA GLU A 152 -7.96 -10.97 -15.16
C GLU A 152 -6.66 -11.67 -14.69
N ARG A 153 -5.78 -10.97 -14.02
CA ARG A 153 -4.52 -11.46 -13.48
C ARG A 153 -4.34 -10.98 -12.07
N ASP A 154 -4.64 -11.83 -11.11
CA ASP A 154 -4.36 -11.52 -9.71
C ASP A 154 -2.84 -11.54 -9.45
N ARG A 155 -2.31 -10.37 -9.09
CA ARG A 155 -0.88 -10.16 -8.86
C ARG A 155 -0.44 -10.55 -7.45
N TYR A 156 -1.38 -10.80 -6.57
CA TYR A 156 -1.11 -11.10 -5.15
C TYR A 156 -2.14 -12.02 -4.51
N SER A 157 -2.43 -13.11 -5.19
CA SER A 157 -3.29 -14.17 -4.64
C SER A 157 -2.79 -14.65 -3.27
N VAL A 158 -3.71 -14.83 -2.33
CA VAL A 158 -3.42 -15.21 -0.95
C VAL A 158 -3.95 -16.61 -0.67
N VAL A 159 -3.11 -17.44 -0.04
CA VAL A 159 -3.51 -18.77 0.41
C VAL A 159 -4.09 -18.69 1.82
N THR A 160 -3.42 -17.97 2.72
CA THR A 160 -3.85 -17.80 4.11
C THR A 160 -3.89 -16.31 4.45
N PRO A 161 -5.11 -15.72 4.53
CA PRO A 161 -5.29 -14.31 4.89
C PRO A 161 -4.74 -13.98 6.29
N TRP A 162 -4.17 -12.79 6.45
CA TRP A 162 -3.58 -12.35 7.71
C TRP A 162 -4.60 -12.22 8.84
N GLU A 163 -5.84 -11.90 8.54
CA GLU A 163 -6.94 -11.76 9.50
C GLU A 163 -7.31 -13.10 10.15
N GLU A 164 -7.00 -14.21 9.49
CA GLU A 164 -7.24 -15.56 10.00
C GLU A 164 -6.11 -16.05 10.91
N VAL A 165 -4.99 -15.30 11.01
CA VAL A 165 -3.79 -15.72 11.72
C VAL A 165 -3.65 -14.97 13.04
N SER A 166 -3.76 -15.70 14.13
CA SER A 166 -3.59 -15.14 15.47
C SER A 166 -2.15 -14.73 15.77
N LEU A 167 -1.98 -13.80 16.72
CA LEU A 167 -0.64 -13.45 17.22
C LEU A 167 0.13 -14.68 17.73
N LYS A 168 -0.57 -15.65 18.34
CA LYS A 168 0.04 -16.88 18.83
C LYS A 168 0.72 -17.69 17.72
N GLU A 169 0.16 -17.68 16.51
CA GLU A 169 0.72 -18.37 15.35
C GLU A 169 1.89 -17.59 14.72
N LYS A 170 1.92 -16.26 14.85
CA LYS A 170 3.01 -15.40 14.35
C LYS A 170 4.26 -15.45 15.26
N MET A 171 4.07 -15.58 16.57
CA MET A 171 5.16 -15.53 17.56
C MET A 171 6.30 -16.52 17.33
N PRO A 172 6.06 -17.81 16.99
CA PRO A 172 7.15 -18.77 16.76
C PRO A 172 8.12 -18.33 15.66
N TYR A 173 7.65 -17.68 14.62
CA TYR A 173 8.50 -17.18 13.52
C TYR A 173 9.42 -16.06 14.00
N LEU A 174 8.89 -15.10 14.77
CA LEU A 174 9.68 -14.04 15.36
C LEU A 174 10.75 -14.56 16.31
N GLN A 175 10.39 -15.53 17.16
CA GLN A 175 11.35 -16.18 18.06
C GLN A 175 12.44 -16.90 17.28
N LYS A 176 12.05 -17.65 16.24
CA LYS A 176 12.99 -18.39 15.38
C LYS A 176 13.96 -17.45 14.66
N LEU A 177 13.48 -16.30 14.16
CA LEU A 177 14.35 -15.28 13.56
C LEU A 177 15.34 -14.72 14.60
N ASN A 178 14.85 -14.33 15.78
CA ASN A 178 15.69 -13.85 16.87
C ASN A 178 16.82 -14.86 17.21
N ASP A 179 16.45 -16.12 17.46
CA ASP A 179 17.39 -17.17 17.87
C ASP A 179 18.38 -17.49 16.75
N LYS A 180 17.93 -17.45 15.50
CA LYS A 180 18.79 -17.67 14.34
C LYS A 180 19.84 -16.59 14.19
N VAL A 181 19.50 -15.33 14.38
CA VAL A 181 20.46 -14.20 14.32
C VAL A 181 21.51 -14.34 15.41
N PHE A 182 21.12 -14.64 16.67
CA PHE A 182 22.07 -14.88 17.76
C PHE A 182 23.00 -16.07 17.50
N ALA A 183 22.50 -17.13 16.86
CA ALA A 183 23.27 -18.34 16.60
C ALA A 183 24.31 -18.19 15.47
N LEU A 184 24.16 -17.21 14.57
CA LEU A 184 25.04 -17.02 13.42
C LEU A 184 26.39 -16.36 13.76
N ASP A 185 26.44 -15.51 14.80
CA ASP A 185 27.67 -14.80 15.16
C ASP A 185 27.70 -14.48 16.66
N ASN A 186 28.76 -14.84 17.36
CA ASN A 186 28.93 -14.64 18.81
C ASN A 186 29.14 -13.17 19.21
N ARG A 187 29.37 -12.27 18.25
CA ARG A 187 29.45 -10.80 18.45
C ARG A 187 28.08 -10.14 18.56
N VAL A 188 27.00 -10.84 18.22
CA VAL A 188 25.63 -10.33 18.36
C VAL A 188 25.32 -10.06 19.82
N ARG A 189 24.87 -8.84 20.15
CA ARG A 189 24.51 -8.39 21.49
C ARG A 189 23.03 -8.11 21.65
N LYS A 190 22.38 -7.63 20.59
CA LYS A 190 20.95 -7.36 20.60
C LYS A 190 20.33 -7.70 19.25
N VAL A 191 19.11 -8.20 19.31
CA VAL A 191 18.30 -8.49 18.12
C VAL A 191 16.90 -7.94 18.33
N GLN A 192 16.41 -7.21 17.34
CA GLN A 192 14.98 -6.92 17.21
C GLN A 192 14.45 -7.67 16.01
N ALA A 193 13.49 -8.58 16.24
CA ALA A 193 12.73 -9.23 15.18
C ALA A 193 11.34 -8.60 15.14
N SER A 194 10.88 -8.14 13.98
CA SER A 194 9.58 -7.50 13.84
C SER A 194 8.84 -8.01 12.60
N LEU A 195 7.53 -8.15 12.77
CA LEU A 195 6.57 -8.50 11.73
C LEU A 195 5.46 -7.47 11.74
N SER A 196 5.19 -6.90 10.58
CA SER A 196 3.97 -6.15 10.35
C SER A 196 3.20 -6.75 9.19
N ASP A 197 1.91 -6.91 9.37
CA ASP A 197 0.99 -7.33 8.32
C ASP A 197 -0.14 -6.31 8.20
N ASN A 198 -0.55 -6.10 6.96
CA ASN A 198 -1.69 -5.28 6.63
C ASN A 198 -2.56 -6.05 5.64
N THR A 199 -3.86 -5.93 5.81
CA THR A 199 -4.84 -6.36 4.84
C THR A 199 -5.80 -5.22 4.59
N THR A 200 -6.05 -4.90 3.33
CA THR A 200 -7.01 -3.88 2.94
C THR A 200 -8.04 -4.47 1.99
N HIS A 201 -9.31 -4.40 2.37
CA HIS A 201 -10.45 -4.66 1.50
C HIS A 201 -10.87 -3.36 0.84
N VAL A 202 -10.89 -3.32 -0.47
CA VAL A 202 -11.30 -2.15 -1.26
C VAL A 202 -12.52 -2.52 -2.08
N LEU A 203 -13.62 -1.75 -1.92
CA LEU A 203 -14.74 -1.75 -2.86
C LEU A 203 -14.80 -0.37 -3.50
N PHE A 204 -14.70 -0.33 -4.81
CA PHE A 204 -14.74 0.88 -5.60
C PHE A 204 -15.95 0.88 -6.53
N CYS A 205 -16.56 2.04 -6.71
CA CYS A 205 -17.50 2.27 -7.80
C CYS A 205 -17.50 3.74 -8.24
N ASN A 206 -17.82 3.98 -9.51
CA ASN A 206 -17.86 5.33 -10.06
C ASN A 206 -19.13 5.62 -10.88
N SER A 207 -19.31 6.89 -11.25
CA SER A 207 -20.44 7.37 -12.04
C SER A 207 -20.45 6.87 -13.49
N GLU A 208 -19.33 6.38 -14.00
CA GLU A 208 -19.20 5.74 -15.31
C GLU A 208 -19.59 4.26 -15.30
N GLY A 209 -19.98 3.74 -14.14
CA GLY A 209 -20.45 2.39 -13.96
C GLY A 209 -19.36 1.38 -13.67
N VAL A 210 -18.11 1.78 -13.49
CA VAL A 210 -17.04 0.85 -13.08
C VAL A 210 -17.25 0.45 -11.62
N THR A 211 -17.18 -0.83 -11.32
CA THR A 211 -17.11 -1.35 -9.95
C THR A 211 -16.13 -2.52 -9.87
N TYR A 212 -15.35 -2.60 -8.79
CA TYR A 212 -14.46 -3.71 -8.51
C TYR A 212 -14.29 -3.90 -7.00
N TYR A 213 -13.85 -5.09 -6.63
CA TYR A 213 -13.32 -5.42 -5.31
C TYR A 213 -11.87 -5.84 -5.44
N ASP A 214 -11.04 -5.38 -4.54
CA ASP A 214 -9.62 -5.76 -4.45
C ASP A 214 -9.24 -6.09 -3.01
N TYR A 215 -8.60 -7.23 -2.81
CA TYR A 215 -8.03 -7.66 -1.54
C TYR A 215 -6.53 -7.42 -1.58
N ARG A 216 -6.04 -6.48 -0.81
CA ARG A 216 -4.66 -5.98 -0.86
C ARG A 216 -3.87 -6.42 0.39
N PRO A 217 -3.18 -7.56 0.36
CA PRO A 217 -2.31 -7.97 1.45
C PRO A 217 -0.99 -7.20 1.42
N MET A 218 -0.35 -7.08 2.57
CA MET A 218 1.02 -6.60 2.69
C MET A 218 1.67 -7.22 3.92
N VAL A 219 2.91 -7.66 3.79
CA VAL A 219 3.73 -8.13 4.90
C VAL A 219 5.09 -7.48 4.85
N SER A 220 5.62 -7.13 6.02
CA SER A 220 7.02 -6.75 6.21
C SER A 220 7.59 -7.53 7.39
N TYR A 221 8.68 -8.25 7.13
CA TYR A 221 9.37 -9.05 8.14
C TYR A 221 10.84 -8.62 8.18
N MET A 222 11.32 -8.24 9.35
CA MET A 222 12.60 -7.54 9.54
C MET A 222 13.36 -8.09 10.74
N ALA A 223 14.69 -8.16 10.60
CA ALA A 223 15.62 -8.24 11.71
C ALA A 223 16.50 -6.98 11.76
N PHE A 224 16.72 -6.46 12.96
CA PHE A 224 17.74 -5.48 13.28
C PHE A 224 18.71 -6.12 14.25
N CYS A 225 20.01 -5.93 14.06
CA CYS A 225 21.07 -6.56 14.84
C CYS A 225 22.08 -5.52 15.30
N ILE A 226 22.51 -5.63 16.56
CA ILE A 226 23.67 -4.91 17.10
C ILE A 226 24.73 -5.92 17.44
N MET A 227 25.93 -5.71 16.91
CA MET A 227 27.13 -6.48 17.22
C MET A 227 28.18 -5.65 17.97
N GLU A 228 29.03 -6.34 18.73
CA GLU A 228 30.17 -5.73 19.43
C GLU A 228 31.45 -6.51 19.12
N GLU A 229 32.49 -5.78 18.73
CA GLU A 229 33.85 -6.30 18.53
C GLU A 229 34.89 -5.33 19.12
N ASN A 230 35.65 -5.77 20.10
CA ASN A 230 36.71 -4.97 20.76
C ASN A 230 36.22 -3.61 21.30
N GLY A 231 35.01 -3.57 21.86
CA GLY A 231 34.42 -2.35 22.41
C GLY A 231 33.78 -1.43 21.36
N ARG A 232 33.87 -1.75 20.08
CA ARG A 232 33.18 -1.06 18.99
C ARG A 232 31.82 -1.73 18.75
N MET A 233 30.78 -0.93 18.61
CA MET A 233 29.43 -1.41 18.29
C MET A 233 29.03 -0.99 16.89
N GLU A 234 28.47 -1.92 16.13
CA GLU A 234 27.91 -1.71 14.81
C GLU A 234 26.52 -2.31 14.71
N ASN A 235 25.70 -1.76 13.83
CA ASN A 235 24.34 -2.25 13.64
C ASN A 235 23.92 -2.20 12.16
N ASN A 236 22.98 -3.06 11.82
CA ASN A 236 22.33 -3.05 10.53
C ASN A 236 20.96 -3.73 10.62
N TYR A 237 20.20 -3.69 9.52
CA TYR A 237 18.93 -4.39 9.41
C TYR A 237 18.81 -5.10 8.06
N ALA A 238 17.94 -6.11 8.02
CA ALA A 238 17.51 -6.76 6.80
C ALA A 238 15.99 -6.92 6.83
N THR A 239 15.33 -6.70 5.70
CA THR A 239 13.87 -6.75 5.60
C THR A 239 13.43 -7.43 4.32
N ARG A 240 12.26 -8.07 4.40
CA ARG A 240 11.51 -8.56 3.22
C ARG A 240 10.09 -8.10 3.33
N SER A 241 9.59 -7.49 2.24
CA SER A 241 8.22 -6.98 2.16
C SER A 241 7.59 -7.38 0.85
N TYR A 242 6.42 -8.01 0.93
CA TYR A 242 5.69 -8.53 -0.22
C TYR A 242 4.18 -8.38 -0.04
N ARG A 243 3.44 -8.42 -1.15
CA ARG A 243 1.99 -8.62 -1.14
C ARG A 243 1.68 -10.11 -1.09
N LYS A 244 1.78 -10.69 0.11
CA LYS A 244 1.51 -12.11 0.38
C LYS A 244 0.76 -12.28 1.68
N GLY A 245 0.05 -13.42 1.82
CA GLY A 245 -0.54 -13.86 3.07
C GLY A 245 0.48 -14.58 3.98
N PHE A 246 -0.03 -15.31 4.97
CA PHE A 246 0.80 -15.96 5.99
C PHE A 246 1.70 -17.07 5.41
N GLU A 247 1.39 -17.61 4.24
CA GLU A 247 2.25 -18.55 3.51
C GLU A 247 3.63 -17.96 3.18
N PHE A 248 3.83 -16.65 3.32
CA PHE A 248 5.14 -16.00 3.23
C PHE A 248 6.10 -16.41 4.35
N MET A 249 5.56 -16.77 5.54
CA MET A 249 6.35 -17.09 6.73
C MET A 249 6.97 -18.48 6.62
N THR A 250 8.14 -18.57 6.01
CA THR A 250 8.88 -19.81 5.79
C THR A 250 10.25 -19.79 6.47
N ASP A 251 10.83 -20.98 6.65
CA ASP A 251 12.20 -21.11 7.18
C ASP A 251 13.24 -20.50 6.26
N ASP A 252 13.03 -20.55 4.95
CA ASP A 252 13.93 -19.95 3.97
C ASP A 252 13.99 -18.42 4.12
N ILE A 253 12.85 -17.76 4.33
CA ILE A 253 12.79 -16.32 4.57
C ILE A 253 13.51 -15.95 5.87
N ILE A 254 13.35 -16.74 6.93
CA ILE A 254 14.07 -16.56 8.20
C ILE A 254 15.58 -16.66 7.97
N GLU A 255 16.03 -17.69 7.27
CA GLU A 255 17.45 -17.91 6.96
C GLU A 255 18.03 -16.73 6.17
N VAL A 256 17.34 -16.29 5.13
CA VAL A 256 17.77 -15.16 4.27
C VAL A 256 17.90 -13.87 5.08
N ILE A 257 16.90 -13.52 5.87
CA ILE A 257 16.92 -12.28 6.68
C ILE A 257 18.01 -12.37 7.76
N ALA A 258 18.12 -13.51 8.45
CA ALA A 258 19.10 -13.68 9.52
C ALA A 258 20.55 -13.61 9.00
N ARG A 259 20.88 -14.27 7.88
CA ARG A 259 22.21 -14.16 7.27
C ARG A 259 22.50 -12.74 6.81
N GLU A 260 21.58 -12.14 6.07
CA GLU A 260 21.80 -10.82 5.53
C GLU A 260 22.05 -9.76 6.62
N VAL A 261 21.29 -9.78 7.72
CA VAL A 261 21.48 -8.79 8.80
C VAL A 261 22.81 -9.01 9.52
N VAL A 262 23.22 -10.27 9.72
CA VAL A 262 24.50 -10.62 10.36
C VAL A 262 25.68 -10.21 9.46
N ASP A 263 25.66 -10.61 8.19
CA ASP A 263 26.72 -10.32 7.23
C ASP A 263 26.87 -8.80 7.01
N ASN A 264 25.76 -8.07 6.84
CA ASN A 264 25.75 -6.64 6.67
C ASN A 264 26.25 -5.90 7.92
N THR A 265 25.96 -6.41 9.12
CA THR A 265 26.50 -5.82 10.37
C THR A 265 27.98 -6.13 10.52
N ALA A 266 28.40 -7.36 10.23
CA ALA A 266 29.80 -7.78 10.34
C ALA A 266 30.74 -7.00 9.41
N ILE A 267 30.29 -6.68 8.19
CA ILE A 267 31.10 -5.90 7.24
C ILE A 267 31.37 -4.47 7.72
N MET A 268 30.48 -3.90 8.58
CA MET A 268 30.63 -2.54 9.11
C MET A 268 31.88 -2.37 9.97
N PHE A 269 32.34 -3.43 10.63
CA PHE A 269 33.60 -3.40 11.38
C PHE A 269 34.84 -3.16 10.51
N LYS A 270 34.74 -3.51 9.22
CA LYS A 270 35.79 -3.31 8.20
C LYS A 270 35.56 -2.06 7.36
N ALA A 271 34.42 -1.38 7.53
CA ALA A 271 34.07 -0.22 6.74
C ALA A 271 35.01 0.96 7.03
N ILE A 272 35.39 1.66 5.98
CA ILE A 272 36.19 2.89 6.02
C ILE A 272 35.34 4.07 5.54
N LYS A 273 35.61 5.27 6.04
CA LYS A 273 34.96 6.48 5.52
C LYS A 273 35.54 6.81 4.16
N PRO A 274 34.74 6.87 3.08
CA PRO A 274 35.23 7.32 1.81
C PRO A 274 35.61 8.81 1.87
N LYS A 275 36.56 9.24 1.06
CA LYS A 275 36.84 10.65 0.86
C LYS A 275 35.69 11.27 0.05
N GLY A 276 35.21 12.45 0.48
CA GLY A 276 34.28 13.24 -0.32
C GLY A 276 34.97 13.77 -1.59
N GLY A 277 34.21 13.94 -2.64
CA GLY A 277 34.70 14.48 -3.92
C GLY A 277 33.88 13.98 -5.10
N GLU A 278 34.29 14.43 -6.29
CA GLU A 278 33.74 13.93 -7.55
C GLU A 278 34.41 12.60 -7.91
N LEU A 279 33.62 11.55 -8.01
CA LEU A 279 34.10 10.18 -8.22
C LEU A 279 33.19 9.46 -9.21
N PRO A 280 33.73 8.54 -10.04
CA PRO A 280 32.90 7.60 -10.77
C PRO A 280 32.10 6.72 -9.81
N VAL A 281 30.78 6.58 -10.04
CA VAL A 281 29.89 5.82 -9.19
C VAL A 281 29.21 4.69 -9.97
N VAL A 282 29.27 3.47 -9.43
CA VAL A 282 28.49 2.33 -9.91
C VAL A 282 27.30 2.16 -8.97
N MET A 283 26.10 2.24 -9.51
CA MET A 283 24.85 2.08 -8.75
C MET A 283 24.31 0.67 -8.95
N ALA A 284 24.31 -0.13 -7.89
CA ALA A 284 23.68 -1.44 -7.90
C ALA A 284 22.14 -1.32 -7.74
N SER A 285 21.41 -2.37 -8.09
CA SER A 285 19.96 -2.47 -7.84
C SER A 285 19.64 -2.40 -6.33
N GLY A 286 18.42 -2.01 -5.97
CA GLY A 286 17.97 -1.86 -4.59
C GLY A 286 17.88 -0.39 -4.17
N GLY A 287 18.69 0.06 -3.22
CA GLY A 287 18.66 1.44 -2.69
C GLY A 287 18.86 2.54 -3.74
N SER A 288 19.50 2.24 -4.86
CA SER A 288 19.62 3.16 -6.00
C SER A 288 18.25 3.48 -6.64
N GLY A 289 17.27 2.59 -6.53
CA GLY A 289 15.91 2.84 -6.98
C GLY A 289 15.23 3.96 -6.19
N ILE A 290 15.52 4.06 -4.90
CA ILE A 290 15.03 5.18 -4.05
C ILE A 290 15.68 6.49 -4.50
N LEU A 291 16.99 6.49 -4.79
CA LEU A 291 17.66 7.69 -5.31
C LEU A 291 17.04 8.14 -6.65
N LEU A 292 16.72 7.20 -7.55
CA LEU A 292 16.04 7.49 -8.80
C LEU A 292 14.65 8.10 -8.55
N HIS A 293 13.88 7.51 -7.62
CA HIS A 293 12.56 8.01 -7.22
C HIS A 293 12.63 9.45 -6.71
N GLU A 294 13.51 9.75 -5.76
CA GLU A 294 13.67 11.08 -5.17
C GLU A 294 14.24 12.10 -6.14
N ALA A 295 15.20 11.71 -6.96
CA ALA A 295 15.88 12.64 -7.85
C ALA A 295 15.04 13.05 -9.07
N ILE A 296 14.29 12.11 -9.65
CA ILE A 296 13.54 12.37 -10.90
C ILE A 296 12.10 11.80 -10.88
N GLY A 297 11.79 10.80 -10.04
CA GLY A 297 10.48 10.16 -10.01
C GLY A 297 9.36 11.17 -9.76
N HIS A 298 9.46 11.96 -8.70
CA HIS A 298 8.50 13.03 -8.40
C HIS A 298 8.46 14.11 -9.49
N ALA A 299 9.57 14.38 -10.18
CA ALA A 299 9.60 15.35 -11.26
C ALA A 299 8.87 14.88 -12.53
N PHE A 300 8.55 13.58 -12.63
CA PHE A 300 7.73 13.02 -13.70
C PHE A 300 6.23 13.00 -13.41
N GLU A 301 5.79 13.37 -12.21
CA GLU A 301 4.36 13.45 -11.88
C GLU A 301 3.67 14.50 -12.75
N ALA A 302 2.55 14.11 -13.36
CA ALA A 302 1.91 14.92 -14.38
C ALA A 302 1.31 16.23 -13.83
N ASP A 303 0.89 16.28 -12.56
CA ASP A 303 0.35 17.48 -11.94
C ASP A 303 1.42 18.58 -11.76
N PHE A 304 2.67 18.22 -11.47
CA PHE A 304 3.78 19.19 -11.46
C PHE A 304 4.16 19.66 -12.87
N ASN A 305 4.19 18.73 -13.82
CA ASN A 305 4.55 19.02 -15.21
C ASN A 305 3.51 19.94 -15.86
N ARG A 306 2.23 19.69 -15.64
CA ARG A 306 1.13 20.51 -16.11
C ARG A 306 1.17 21.96 -15.59
N LYS A 307 1.56 22.14 -14.34
CA LYS A 307 1.70 23.46 -13.72
C LYS A 307 3.01 24.16 -14.07
N ASN A 308 3.82 23.59 -14.96
CA ASN A 308 5.18 24.07 -15.31
C ASN A 308 6.10 24.26 -14.09
N VAL A 309 5.94 23.42 -13.07
CA VAL A 309 6.78 23.43 -11.86
C VAL A 309 7.96 22.46 -11.99
N SER A 310 7.81 21.41 -12.81
CA SER A 310 8.87 20.42 -13.05
C SER A 310 9.83 20.89 -14.15
N ILE A 311 11.11 20.49 -14.02
CA ILE A 311 12.12 20.64 -15.07
C ILE A 311 11.81 19.81 -16.33
N PHE A 312 10.90 18.86 -16.25
CA PHE A 312 10.46 18.03 -17.38
C PHE A 312 9.17 18.53 -18.04
N ALA A 313 8.64 19.66 -17.60
CA ALA A 313 7.52 20.30 -18.29
C ALA A 313 7.89 20.56 -19.76
N ASP A 314 6.95 20.25 -20.67
CA ASP A 314 7.14 20.35 -22.12
C ASP A 314 8.34 19.55 -22.71
N GLN A 315 8.82 18.54 -21.99
CA GLN A 315 9.91 17.66 -22.46
C GLN A 315 9.40 16.33 -23.06
N LEU A 316 8.10 16.12 -23.16
CA LEU A 316 7.54 14.90 -23.75
C LEU A 316 8.06 14.71 -25.18
N ASN A 317 8.46 13.48 -25.50
CA ASN A 317 9.10 13.08 -26.77
C ASN A 317 10.49 13.73 -27.05
N LYS A 318 11.12 14.33 -26.04
CA LYS A 318 12.48 14.86 -26.17
C LYS A 318 13.48 13.99 -25.41
N LYS A 319 14.74 14.01 -25.85
CA LYS A 319 15.85 13.35 -25.16
C LYS A 319 16.15 14.08 -23.85
N VAL A 320 16.01 13.39 -22.73
CA VAL A 320 16.19 13.93 -21.36
C VAL A 320 17.39 13.35 -20.64
N CYS A 321 17.93 12.21 -21.13
CA CYS A 321 19.12 11.58 -20.56
C CYS A 321 19.87 10.76 -21.62
N ASN A 322 20.86 9.98 -21.17
CA ASN A 322 21.61 9.10 -22.05
C ASN A 322 20.72 8.02 -22.67
N GLU A 323 20.96 7.66 -23.94
CA GLU A 323 20.19 6.68 -24.71
C GLU A 323 20.24 5.24 -24.13
N HIS A 324 21.20 4.94 -23.27
CA HIS A 324 21.29 3.64 -22.60
C HIS A 324 20.40 3.56 -21.35
N ILE A 325 19.68 4.63 -21.01
CA ILE A 325 18.83 4.69 -19.80
C ILE A 325 17.36 4.60 -20.21
N SER A 326 16.68 3.64 -19.60
CA SER A 326 15.21 3.56 -19.62
C SER A 326 14.68 3.52 -18.18
N VAL A 327 13.60 4.26 -17.92
CA VAL A 327 12.92 4.32 -16.62
C VAL A 327 11.52 3.76 -16.78
N VAL A 328 11.17 2.80 -15.95
CA VAL A 328 9.91 2.07 -16.01
C VAL A 328 9.22 2.13 -14.67
N ASP A 329 7.94 2.47 -14.67
CA ASP A 329 7.00 2.20 -13.58
C ASP A 329 6.25 0.91 -13.88
N ASP A 330 6.34 -0.09 -12.98
CA ASP A 330 5.78 -1.41 -13.23
C ASP A 330 4.97 -1.93 -12.03
N GLY A 331 3.65 -1.72 -12.09
CA GLY A 331 2.68 -2.24 -11.12
C GLY A 331 2.27 -3.69 -11.35
N THR A 332 2.92 -4.43 -12.28
CA THR A 332 2.47 -5.78 -12.69
C THR A 332 3.32 -6.94 -12.16
N ILE A 333 4.40 -6.64 -11.43
CA ILE A 333 5.34 -7.66 -10.93
C ILE A 333 4.66 -8.48 -9.83
N PRO A 334 4.46 -9.81 -10.01
CA PRO A 334 3.71 -10.62 -9.03
C PRO A 334 4.29 -10.52 -7.62
N PHE A 335 3.39 -10.37 -6.63
CA PHE A 335 3.71 -10.29 -5.20
C PHE A 335 4.63 -9.13 -4.78
N ASN A 336 5.06 -8.28 -5.71
CA ASN A 336 5.89 -7.13 -5.37
C ASN A 336 5.09 -6.14 -4.51
N ARG A 337 5.79 -5.43 -3.60
CA ARG A 337 5.19 -4.44 -2.71
C ARG A 337 4.42 -3.35 -3.46
N GLY A 338 4.92 -2.91 -4.63
CA GLY A 338 4.32 -1.88 -5.48
C GLY A 338 3.27 -2.38 -6.47
N SER A 339 2.97 -3.69 -6.49
CA SER A 339 1.99 -4.23 -7.44
C SER A 339 0.57 -3.85 -7.06
N VAL A 340 -0.26 -3.62 -8.07
CA VAL A 340 -1.68 -3.35 -7.92
C VAL A 340 -2.49 -4.12 -8.96
N ASN A 341 -3.61 -4.71 -8.57
CA ASN A 341 -4.57 -5.25 -9.52
C ASN A 341 -5.30 -4.10 -10.21
N PHE A 342 -5.84 -3.18 -9.43
CA PHE A 342 -6.41 -1.91 -9.90
C PHE A 342 -5.84 -0.76 -9.08
N ASP A 343 -5.64 0.39 -9.71
CA ASP A 343 -5.38 1.64 -9.02
C ASP A 343 -6.66 2.19 -8.38
N ASP A 344 -6.54 3.31 -7.66
CA ASP A 344 -7.67 3.90 -6.93
C ASP A 344 -8.66 4.66 -7.85
N GLU A 345 -8.49 4.58 -9.16
CA GLU A 345 -9.41 5.05 -10.20
C GLU A 345 -10.00 3.90 -11.03
N GLY A 346 -9.68 2.66 -10.67
CA GLY A 346 -10.22 1.46 -11.30
C GLY A 346 -9.53 1.09 -12.61
N ILE A 347 -8.31 1.53 -12.82
CA ILE A 347 -7.48 1.12 -13.96
C ILE A 347 -6.58 -0.03 -13.54
N GLU A 348 -6.49 -1.05 -14.36
CA GLU A 348 -5.62 -2.20 -14.11
C GLU A 348 -4.14 -1.78 -14.08
N GLY A 349 -3.39 -2.32 -13.11
CA GLY A 349 -1.96 -2.07 -13.00
C GLY A 349 -1.22 -2.39 -14.30
N GLN A 350 -0.31 -1.52 -14.71
CA GLN A 350 0.39 -1.61 -15.99
C GLN A 350 1.89 -1.44 -15.82
N LYS A 351 2.61 -1.72 -16.91
CA LYS A 351 4.03 -1.42 -17.07
C LYS A 351 4.18 -0.24 -18.01
N THR A 352 4.59 0.90 -17.48
CA THR A 352 4.70 2.16 -18.23
C THR A 352 6.16 2.59 -18.36
N TYR A 353 6.62 2.82 -19.58
CA TYR A 353 7.91 3.47 -19.82
C TYR A 353 7.75 4.97 -19.66
N ILE A 354 8.37 5.52 -18.63
CA ILE A 354 8.47 6.98 -18.43
C ILE A 354 9.55 7.56 -19.32
N VAL A 355 10.71 6.94 -19.30
CA VAL A 355 11.80 7.23 -20.24
C VAL A 355 12.14 5.93 -20.99
N LYS A 356 12.25 6.00 -22.31
CA LYS A 356 12.69 4.90 -23.15
C LYS A 356 13.85 5.34 -24.01
N ASP A 357 14.97 4.64 -23.87
CA ASP A 357 16.20 4.90 -24.64
C ASP A 357 16.61 6.39 -24.62
N GLY A 358 16.55 6.99 -23.41
CA GLY A 358 16.87 8.39 -23.16
C GLY A 358 15.78 9.41 -23.50
N VAL A 359 14.66 9.00 -24.10
CA VAL A 359 13.54 9.86 -24.50
C VAL A 359 12.40 9.79 -23.49
N LEU A 360 11.88 10.93 -23.03
CA LEU A 360 10.70 11.00 -22.18
C LEU A 360 9.45 10.62 -22.98
N THR A 361 8.82 9.49 -22.64
CA THR A 361 7.69 8.93 -23.38
C THR A 361 6.36 9.09 -22.68
N SER A 362 6.38 9.30 -21.35
CA SER A 362 5.16 9.47 -20.53
C SER A 362 5.48 10.24 -19.27
N TYR A 363 4.44 10.78 -18.64
CA TYR A 363 4.46 11.22 -17.24
C TYR A 363 3.81 10.16 -16.34
N LEU A 364 4.02 10.27 -15.02
CA LEU A 364 3.30 9.48 -14.02
C LEU A 364 1.94 10.13 -13.75
N HIS A 365 0.86 9.43 -14.06
CA HIS A 365 -0.50 9.92 -13.83
C HIS A 365 -1.51 8.80 -13.68
N LEU A 366 -2.63 9.10 -13.02
CA LEU A 366 -3.84 8.30 -13.03
C LEU A 366 -4.78 8.75 -14.17
N SER A 367 -5.82 7.95 -14.47
CA SER A 367 -6.67 8.14 -15.65
C SER A 367 -7.46 9.46 -15.65
N LEU A 368 -7.86 9.93 -14.46
CA LEU A 368 -8.74 11.11 -14.32
C LEU A 368 -8.03 12.45 -14.56
N ILE A 369 -6.72 12.47 -14.73
CA ILE A 369 -6.01 13.69 -15.06
C ILE A 369 -6.51 14.31 -16.38
N HIS A 370 -7.03 13.48 -17.29
CA HIS A 370 -7.60 13.93 -18.56
C HIS A 370 -8.99 14.53 -18.40
N ILE A 371 -9.72 14.21 -17.34
CA ILE A 371 -11.06 14.75 -17.04
C ILE A 371 -10.93 16.04 -16.25
N SER A 372 -10.12 16.06 -15.22
CA SER A 372 -9.86 17.25 -14.42
C SER A 372 -9.09 18.33 -15.19
N GLU A 373 -8.50 17.95 -16.35
CA GLU A 373 -7.57 18.79 -17.09
C GLU A 373 -7.55 18.37 -18.57
N PRO A 374 -8.51 18.85 -19.37
CA PRO A 374 -8.48 18.59 -20.79
C PRO A 374 -7.14 19.11 -21.32
N THR A 375 -6.29 18.19 -21.74
CA THR A 375 -5.08 18.51 -22.49
C THR A 375 -5.49 19.41 -23.63
N ARG A 376 -5.04 20.66 -23.64
CA ARG A 376 -4.98 21.41 -24.89
C ARG A 376 -4.17 20.56 -25.84
N LEU A 377 -4.85 19.91 -26.77
CA LEU A 377 -4.20 19.40 -27.97
C LEU A 377 -3.50 20.61 -28.55
N LEU A 378 -2.18 20.63 -28.45
CA LEU A 378 -1.35 21.56 -29.19
C LEU A 378 -1.56 21.21 -30.66
N SER A 379 -2.41 21.99 -31.29
CA SER A 379 -2.55 22.03 -32.75
C SER A 379 -1.27 22.51 -33.39
#